data_1cb191e10fe3626771722dd5939e8a49
#
_entry.id   1cb191e10fe3626771722dd5939e8a49
#
_cell.length_a   1.000
_cell.length_b   1.000
_cell.length_c   1.000
_cell.angle_alpha   90.00
_cell.angle_beta   90.00
_cell.angle_gamma   90.00
#
_symmetry.space_group_name_H-M   'P 1'
#
loop_
_entity.id
_entity.type
_entity.pdbx_description
1 polymer ?
#
loop_
_entity_poly.entity_id
_entity_poly.type
_entity_poly.pdbx_seq_one_letter_code
_entity_poly.pdbx_strand_id
1 'polypeptide(L)'
;MQFSGHPVSFFYPWRFISRELYRSVMVDFRDHGADRLVIVQEWMERILADHVFYLDLLEMVRDADMKLFEVHAPNGPHWDLSCVFEGRRGPMIEGHKRALCYAAETGCRTYTIHIGAGQYNRFRMPIPKLREAALRTLDELVPHAEKLGVVIAVENSFEPPNTPDEVLFLLEHFNSPALGCCYDAGHANVMAPAPGKRQELYCSVMKEIWDGHVIEYPDALGRLAPHVVTAHLHDNDGYRDAHALPGSGSVDWPVILSGLAACPNLISVQSEVHCDRAENEVTPGRICRKFADLFA
;
A
#
# COMPACT_ATOMS: atom_id res chain seq x y z
N MET A 1 3.09 -18.63 3.54
CA MET A 1 4.35 -18.14 2.91
C MET A 1 5.05 -17.15 3.82
N GLN A 2 6.39 -17.09 3.78
CA GLN A 2 7.20 -16.17 4.62
C GLN A 2 8.36 -15.58 3.82
N PHE A 3 8.75 -14.36 4.17
CA PHE A 3 9.96 -13.67 3.72
C PHE A 3 10.84 -13.34 4.93
N SER A 4 12.07 -13.87 5.04
CA SER A 4 12.97 -13.63 6.19
C SER A 4 12.30 -13.78 7.57
N GLY A 5 11.37 -14.73 7.72
CA GLY A 5 10.59 -14.93 8.95
C GLY A 5 9.33 -14.06 9.09
N HIS A 6 9.12 -13.10 8.20
CA HIS A 6 7.92 -12.25 8.19
C HIS A 6 6.81 -12.86 7.32
N PRO A 7 5.52 -12.72 7.69
CA PRO A 7 4.41 -13.20 6.89
C PRO A 7 4.29 -12.44 5.56
N VAL A 8 3.78 -13.16 4.55
CA VAL A 8 3.46 -12.60 3.22
C VAL A 8 1.95 -12.58 3.07
N SER A 9 1.39 -11.44 2.74
CA SER A 9 -0.02 -11.28 2.40
C SER A 9 -0.21 -11.03 0.91
N PHE A 10 -1.40 -11.33 0.41
CA PHE A 10 -1.69 -11.27 -1.00
C PHE A 10 -2.86 -10.33 -1.27
N PHE A 11 -2.59 -9.30 -2.08
CA PHE A 11 -3.60 -8.47 -2.72
C PHE A 11 -4.26 -9.23 -3.87
N TYR A 12 -5.56 -8.95 -4.10
CA TYR A 12 -6.27 -9.37 -5.30
C TYR A 12 -7.33 -8.33 -5.68
N PRO A 13 -7.53 -8.02 -6.96
CA PRO A 13 -8.48 -7.00 -7.40
C PRO A 13 -9.92 -7.55 -7.45
N TRP A 14 -10.52 -7.77 -6.28
CA TRP A 14 -11.82 -8.42 -6.09
C TRP A 14 -12.99 -7.76 -6.82
N ARG A 15 -12.88 -6.47 -7.15
CA ARG A 15 -13.90 -5.71 -7.89
C ARG A 15 -14.15 -6.24 -9.31
N PHE A 16 -13.22 -6.98 -9.89
CA PHE A 16 -13.32 -7.48 -11.26
C PHE A 16 -13.87 -8.89 -11.37
N ILE A 17 -14.19 -9.53 -10.25
CA ILE A 17 -14.80 -10.85 -10.20
C ILE A 17 -16.13 -10.82 -9.45
N SER A 18 -17.05 -11.73 -9.79
CA SER A 18 -18.30 -11.85 -9.05
C SER A 18 -18.05 -12.47 -7.67
N ARG A 19 -18.90 -12.11 -6.70
CA ARG A 19 -18.78 -12.56 -5.31
C ARG A 19 -18.80 -14.09 -5.17
N GLU A 20 -19.53 -14.75 -6.02
CA GLU A 20 -19.65 -16.23 -6.04
C GLU A 20 -18.28 -16.90 -6.30
N LEU A 21 -17.35 -16.19 -6.94
CA LEU A 21 -16.00 -16.69 -7.22
C LEU A 21 -14.97 -16.39 -6.11
N TYR A 22 -15.30 -15.55 -5.14
CA TYR A 22 -14.36 -15.16 -4.06
C TYR A 22 -13.75 -16.37 -3.37
N ARG A 23 -14.59 -17.33 -2.97
CA ARG A 23 -14.13 -18.56 -2.31
C ARG A 23 -13.19 -19.38 -3.18
N SER A 24 -13.49 -19.51 -4.47
CA SER A 24 -12.65 -20.28 -5.40
C SER A 24 -11.26 -19.63 -5.56
N VAL A 25 -11.20 -18.29 -5.62
CA VAL A 25 -9.94 -17.55 -5.71
C VAL A 25 -9.14 -17.67 -4.40
N MET A 26 -9.81 -17.59 -3.24
CA MET A 26 -9.16 -17.80 -1.93
C MET A 26 -8.58 -19.21 -1.81
N VAL A 27 -9.31 -20.22 -2.26
CA VAL A 27 -8.86 -21.62 -2.28
C VAL A 27 -7.66 -21.79 -3.23
N ASP A 28 -7.65 -21.13 -4.39
CA ASP A 28 -6.50 -21.16 -5.31
C ASP A 28 -5.24 -20.55 -4.65
N PHE A 29 -5.37 -19.44 -3.92
CA PHE A 29 -4.27 -18.88 -3.12
C PHE A 29 -3.76 -19.88 -2.08
N ARG A 30 -4.66 -20.47 -1.28
CA ARG A 30 -4.33 -21.43 -0.24
C ARG A 30 -3.63 -22.66 -0.81
N ASP A 31 -4.15 -23.24 -1.88
CA ASP A 31 -3.62 -24.45 -2.52
C ASP A 31 -2.21 -24.23 -3.09
N HIS A 32 -1.80 -22.97 -3.26
CA HIS A 32 -0.45 -22.58 -3.69
C HIS A 32 0.40 -21.99 -2.57
N GLY A 33 0.02 -22.22 -1.30
CA GLY A 33 0.86 -21.90 -0.13
C GLY A 33 0.70 -20.49 0.44
N ALA A 34 -0.27 -19.71 -0.03
CA ALA A 34 -0.69 -18.48 0.65
C ALA A 34 -1.65 -18.81 1.78
N ASP A 35 -1.55 -18.09 2.90
CA ASP A 35 -2.44 -18.23 4.05
C ASP A 35 -3.01 -16.89 4.52
N ARG A 36 -2.61 -15.79 3.88
CA ARG A 36 -3.00 -14.42 4.26
C ARG A 36 -3.42 -13.59 3.08
N LEU A 37 -4.51 -12.85 3.28
CA LEU A 37 -5.06 -11.90 2.31
C LEU A 37 -5.06 -10.49 2.89
N VAL A 38 -5.06 -9.53 1.99
CA VAL A 38 -5.24 -8.11 2.26
C VAL A 38 -6.73 -7.76 2.22
N ILE A 39 -7.22 -7.01 3.19
CA ILE A 39 -8.48 -6.27 3.03
C ILE A 39 -8.17 -5.10 2.10
N VAL A 40 -8.56 -5.25 0.85
CA VAL A 40 -8.33 -4.22 -0.17
C VAL A 40 -9.29 -3.05 -0.03
N GLN A 41 -8.99 -1.92 -0.67
CA GLN A 41 -9.79 -0.71 -0.63
C GLN A 41 -11.30 -0.97 -0.82
N GLU A 42 -11.68 -1.65 -1.91
CA GLU A 42 -13.08 -1.90 -2.24
C GLU A 42 -13.80 -2.79 -1.21
N TRP A 43 -13.09 -3.70 -0.56
CA TRP A 43 -13.66 -4.47 0.55
C TRP A 43 -13.87 -3.59 1.77
N MET A 44 -12.88 -2.75 2.13
CA MET A 44 -13.02 -1.86 3.28
C MET A 44 -14.15 -0.85 3.08
N GLU A 45 -14.27 -0.24 1.89
CA GLU A 45 -15.39 0.65 1.56
C GLU A 45 -16.74 -0.05 1.72
N ARG A 46 -16.83 -1.30 1.29
CA ARG A 46 -18.04 -2.10 1.42
C ARG A 46 -18.32 -2.52 2.86
N ILE A 47 -17.32 -2.89 3.63
CA ILE A 47 -17.41 -3.18 5.07
C ILE A 47 -17.95 -1.96 5.83
N LEU A 48 -17.45 -0.77 5.52
CA LEU A 48 -17.91 0.48 6.14
C LEU A 48 -19.38 0.81 5.83
N ALA A 49 -19.87 0.37 4.68
CA ALA A 49 -21.25 0.59 4.22
C ALA A 49 -22.21 -0.53 4.63
N ASP A 50 -21.73 -1.77 4.76
CA ASP A 50 -22.55 -2.97 4.93
C ASP A 50 -21.88 -3.97 5.88
N HIS A 51 -22.36 -3.99 7.14
CA HIS A 51 -21.87 -4.92 8.15
C HIS A 51 -22.19 -6.40 7.83
N VAL A 52 -23.25 -6.68 7.07
CA VAL A 52 -23.58 -8.05 6.65
C VAL A 52 -22.51 -8.57 5.70
N PHE A 53 -22.05 -7.72 4.78
CA PHE A 53 -20.92 -8.08 3.92
C PHE A 53 -19.65 -8.41 4.74
N TYR A 54 -19.38 -7.67 5.80
CA TYR A 54 -18.25 -7.95 6.69
C TYR A 54 -18.33 -9.36 7.30
N LEU A 55 -19.49 -9.72 7.86
CA LEU A 55 -19.69 -11.04 8.45
C LEU A 55 -19.55 -12.16 7.42
N ASP A 56 -20.15 -11.99 6.26
CA ASP A 56 -20.05 -12.94 5.14
C ASP A 56 -18.61 -13.10 4.64
N LEU A 57 -17.84 -11.99 4.59
CA LEU A 57 -16.43 -12.05 4.22
C LEU A 57 -15.60 -12.86 5.20
N LEU A 58 -15.82 -12.67 6.51
CA LEU A 58 -15.15 -13.44 7.56
C LEU A 58 -15.47 -14.94 7.45
N GLU A 59 -16.71 -15.28 7.12
CA GLU A 59 -17.12 -16.66 6.90
C GLU A 59 -16.43 -17.26 5.68
N MET A 60 -16.42 -16.56 4.55
CA MET A 60 -15.73 -17.02 3.32
C MET A 60 -14.23 -17.24 3.54
N VAL A 61 -13.56 -16.31 4.23
CA VAL A 61 -12.12 -16.39 4.53
C VAL A 61 -11.83 -17.58 5.45
N ARG A 62 -12.63 -17.78 6.50
CA ARG A 62 -12.54 -18.94 7.41
C ARG A 62 -12.74 -20.26 6.65
N ASP A 63 -13.78 -20.34 5.83
CA ASP A 63 -14.12 -21.55 5.06
C ASP A 63 -13.06 -21.90 3.99
N ALA A 64 -12.30 -20.91 3.52
CA ALA A 64 -11.16 -21.10 2.63
C ALA A 64 -9.86 -21.43 3.39
N ASP A 65 -9.88 -21.52 4.73
CA ASP A 65 -8.70 -21.69 5.58
C ASP A 65 -7.64 -20.60 5.36
N MET A 66 -8.11 -19.36 5.21
CA MET A 66 -7.30 -18.16 5.01
C MET A 66 -7.43 -17.21 6.19
N LYS A 67 -6.60 -16.18 6.24
CA LYS A 67 -6.63 -15.10 7.25
C LYS A 67 -6.57 -13.75 6.57
N LEU A 68 -7.28 -12.76 7.13
CA LEU A 68 -7.04 -11.36 6.84
C LEU A 68 -5.87 -10.89 7.71
N PHE A 69 -4.93 -10.14 7.17
CA PHE A 69 -3.71 -9.82 7.91
C PHE A 69 -3.30 -8.35 7.80
N GLU A 70 -3.58 -7.72 6.69
CA GLU A 70 -3.28 -6.32 6.40
C GLU A 70 -4.50 -5.64 5.79
N VAL A 71 -4.56 -4.33 5.91
CA VAL A 71 -5.56 -3.49 5.26
C VAL A 71 -4.85 -2.53 4.33
N HIS A 72 -5.27 -2.48 3.06
CA HIS A 72 -5.06 -1.32 2.21
C HIS A 72 -6.26 -0.39 2.38
N ALA A 73 -6.04 0.78 2.97
CA ALA A 73 -7.08 1.74 3.27
C ALA A 73 -7.83 2.20 2.01
N PRO A 74 -9.08 2.64 2.15
CA PRO A 74 -9.71 3.42 1.10
C PRO A 74 -8.85 4.61 0.71
N ASN A 75 -8.73 4.87 -0.58
CA ASN A 75 -7.95 5.96 -1.13
C ASN A 75 -8.76 6.88 -2.04
N GLY A 76 -8.12 7.91 -2.59
CA GLY A 76 -8.75 8.88 -3.47
C GLY A 76 -9.27 10.12 -2.74
N PRO A 77 -9.87 11.09 -3.46
CA PRO A 77 -10.11 12.46 -2.96
C PRO A 77 -10.98 12.57 -1.70
N HIS A 78 -11.72 11.52 -1.35
CA HIS A 78 -12.57 11.48 -0.15
C HIS A 78 -11.85 10.91 1.07
N TRP A 79 -10.69 10.29 0.88
CA TRP A 79 -9.91 9.57 1.86
C TRP A 79 -8.51 10.13 2.06
N ASP A 80 -8.13 11.17 1.31
CA ASP A 80 -6.80 11.80 1.40
C ASP A 80 -6.54 12.35 2.80
N LEU A 81 -5.45 11.93 3.44
CA LEU A 81 -4.99 12.49 4.73
C LEU A 81 -4.77 14.01 4.61
N SER A 82 -4.33 14.46 3.44
CA SER A 82 -4.04 15.85 3.12
C SER A 82 -5.27 16.71 2.81
N CYS A 83 -6.47 16.26 3.17
CA CYS A 83 -7.71 17.00 2.87
C CYS A 83 -7.73 18.38 3.53
N VAL A 84 -7.71 19.44 2.72
CA VAL A 84 -7.73 20.85 3.16
C VAL A 84 -9.14 21.41 3.34
N PHE A 85 -10.18 20.66 2.97
CA PHE A 85 -11.57 21.10 3.05
C PHE A 85 -12.20 20.69 4.39
N GLU A 86 -12.39 21.63 5.29
CA GLU A 86 -12.87 21.37 6.67
C GLU A 86 -14.20 20.58 6.68
N GLY A 87 -15.13 20.87 5.78
CA GLY A 87 -16.40 20.14 5.70
C GLY A 87 -16.28 18.66 5.30
N ARG A 88 -15.16 18.24 4.73
CA ARG A 88 -14.88 16.84 4.37
C ARG A 88 -13.98 16.12 5.37
N ARG A 89 -13.16 16.89 6.07
CA ARG A 89 -12.11 16.36 6.95
C ARG A 89 -12.69 15.53 8.09
N GLY A 90 -13.69 16.04 8.81
CA GLY A 90 -14.32 15.30 9.91
C GLY A 90 -14.89 13.93 9.49
N PRO A 91 -15.78 13.88 8.49
CA PRO A 91 -16.28 12.60 7.97
C PRO A 91 -15.18 11.63 7.47
N MET A 92 -14.12 12.12 6.85
CA MET A 92 -12.98 11.32 6.41
C MET A 92 -12.24 10.70 7.60
N ILE A 93 -11.93 11.48 8.62
CA ILE A 93 -11.26 10.99 9.84
C ILE A 93 -12.11 9.92 10.53
N GLU A 94 -13.40 10.15 10.69
CA GLU A 94 -14.32 9.17 11.30
C GLU A 94 -14.42 7.89 10.44
N GLY A 95 -14.37 8.02 9.12
CA GLY A 95 -14.30 6.88 8.20
C GLY A 95 -13.05 6.03 8.45
N HIS A 96 -11.87 6.66 8.52
CA HIS A 96 -10.61 5.97 8.84
C HIS A 96 -10.60 5.36 10.25
N LYS A 97 -11.13 6.05 11.26
CA LYS A 97 -11.25 5.49 12.63
C LYS A 97 -12.11 4.22 12.64
N ARG A 98 -13.24 4.22 11.93
CA ARG A 98 -14.07 3.02 11.78
C ARG A 98 -13.35 1.90 11.02
N ALA A 99 -12.62 2.21 9.96
CA ALA A 99 -11.81 1.24 9.22
C ALA A 99 -10.72 0.62 10.10
N LEU A 100 -10.05 1.43 10.93
CA LEU A 100 -9.07 0.95 11.93
C LEU A 100 -9.71 0.02 12.97
N CYS A 101 -10.97 0.27 13.40
CA CYS A 101 -11.70 -0.66 14.28
C CYS A 101 -11.91 -2.02 13.60
N TYR A 102 -12.34 -2.04 12.33
CA TYR A 102 -12.48 -3.29 11.57
C TYR A 102 -11.14 -3.99 11.34
N ALA A 103 -10.07 -3.24 11.09
CA ALA A 103 -8.72 -3.81 11.02
C ALA A 103 -8.33 -4.53 12.32
N ALA A 104 -8.55 -3.90 13.47
CA ALA A 104 -8.27 -4.49 14.78
C ALA A 104 -9.15 -5.72 15.06
N GLU A 105 -10.45 -5.66 14.78
CA GLU A 105 -11.39 -6.77 14.93
C GLU A 105 -10.99 -8.01 14.12
N THR A 106 -10.50 -7.80 12.90
CA THR A 106 -10.03 -8.89 12.03
C THR A 106 -8.65 -9.41 12.40
N GLY A 107 -7.94 -8.76 13.34
CA GLY A 107 -6.57 -9.10 13.72
C GLY A 107 -5.52 -8.60 12.72
N CYS A 108 -5.87 -7.68 11.82
CA CYS A 108 -4.92 -7.03 10.92
C CYS A 108 -3.89 -6.21 11.71
N ARG A 109 -2.62 -6.27 11.28
CA ARG A 109 -1.50 -5.66 11.99
C ARG A 109 -1.15 -4.28 11.44
N THR A 110 -1.35 -4.08 10.14
CA THR A 110 -1.03 -2.86 9.42
C THR A 110 -2.24 -2.31 8.69
N TYR A 111 -2.29 -1.00 8.59
CA TYR A 111 -3.29 -0.23 7.87
C TYR A 111 -2.55 0.70 6.92
N THR A 112 -2.30 0.26 5.69
CA THR A 112 -1.58 1.04 4.67
C THR A 112 -2.47 2.17 4.15
N ILE A 113 -1.92 3.38 4.10
CA ILE A 113 -2.64 4.59 3.73
C ILE A 113 -1.76 5.52 2.92
N HIS A 114 -2.32 6.16 1.90
CA HIS A 114 -1.65 7.23 1.16
C HIS A 114 -1.84 8.58 1.85
N ILE A 115 -0.84 9.46 1.78
CA ILE A 115 -1.02 10.88 2.17
C ILE A 115 -2.12 11.49 1.29
N GLY A 116 -2.13 11.08 0.01
CA GLY A 116 -3.11 11.48 -0.98
C GLY A 116 -2.57 12.52 -1.95
N ALA A 117 -2.90 12.32 -3.22
CA ALA A 117 -2.52 13.21 -4.31
C ALA A 117 -3.71 13.96 -4.93
N GLY A 118 -4.95 13.64 -4.52
CA GLY A 118 -6.15 14.20 -5.13
C GLY A 118 -6.25 15.72 -5.01
N GLN A 119 -5.84 16.28 -3.88
CA GLN A 119 -5.84 17.73 -3.65
C GLN A 119 -4.74 18.42 -4.46
N TYR A 120 -3.57 17.80 -4.56
CA TYR A 120 -2.47 18.29 -5.37
C TYR A 120 -2.81 18.21 -6.86
N ASN A 121 -3.16 17.04 -7.35
CA ASN A 121 -3.39 16.81 -8.77
C ASN A 121 -4.54 17.66 -9.33
N ARG A 122 -5.62 17.82 -8.58
CA ARG A 122 -6.79 18.55 -9.03
C ARG A 122 -6.70 20.07 -8.85
N PHE A 123 -6.09 20.52 -7.75
CA PHE A 123 -6.11 21.93 -7.37
C PHE A 123 -4.72 22.56 -7.26
N ARG A 124 -3.67 21.81 -7.51
CA ARG A 124 -2.27 22.25 -7.34
C ARG A 124 -2.04 22.92 -5.98
N MET A 125 -2.62 22.32 -4.93
CA MET A 125 -2.43 22.84 -3.58
C MET A 125 -0.96 22.77 -3.20
N PRO A 126 -0.40 23.85 -2.57
CA PRO A 126 1.00 23.86 -2.14
C PRO A 126 1.29 22.73 -1.14
N ILE A 127 2.41 22.04 -1.32
CA ILE A 127 2.85 20.93 -0.46
C ILE A 127 2.82 21.31 1.04
N PRO A 128 3.28 22.51 1.49
CA PRO A 128 3.18 22.88 2.90
C PRO A 128 1.75 22.86 3.47
N LYS A 129 0.74 23.22 2.67
CA LYS A 129 -0.67 23.15 3.09
C LYS A 129 -1.18 21.72 3.19
N LEU A 130 -0.76 20.87 2.26
CA LEU A 130 -1.11 19.44 2.27
C LEU A 130 -0.48 18.74 3.47
N ARG A 131 0.78 19.06 3.75
CA ARG A 131 1.52 18.57 4.92
C ARG A 131 0.84 18.96 6.23
N GLU A 132 0.46 20.24 6.40
CA GLU A 132 -0.29 20.72 7.57
C GLU A 132 -1.63 19.97 7.74
N ALA A 133 -2.36 19.75 6.66
CA ALA A 133 -3.62 19.00 6.71
C ALA A 133 -3.39 17.53 7.09
N ALA A 134 -2.35 16.87 6.56
CA ALA A 134 -1.97 15.51 6.90
C ALA A 134 -1.58 15.39 8.39
N LEU A 135 -0.78 16.32 8.90
CA LEU A 135 -0.44 16.36 10.33
C LEU A 135 -1.70 16.40 11.20
N ARG A 136 -2.60 17.35 10.96
CA ARG A 136 -3.87 17.47 11.71
C ARG A 136 -4.76 16.21 11.61
N THR A 137 -4.68 15.47 10.51
CA THR A 137 -5.42 14.22 10.35
C THR A 137 -4.78 13.12 11.18
N LEU A 138 -3.46 12.98 11.10
CA LEU A 138 -2.70 11.97 11.85
C LEU A 138 -2.71 12.25 13.36
N ASP A 139 -2.79 13.51 13.83
CA ASP A 139 -3.01 13.86 15.25
C ASP A 139 -4.22 13.15 15.85
N GLU A 140 -5.24 12.86 15.03
CA GLU A 140 -6.43 12.14 15.46
C GLU A 140 -6.35 10.63 15.22
N LEU A 141 -5.72 10.20 14.13
CA LEU A 141 -5.67 8.79 13.75
C LEU A 141 -4.62 8.00 14.51
N VAL A 142 -3.42 8.58 14.74
CA VAL A 142 -2.31 7.85 15.40
C VAL A 142 -2.67 7.43 16.82
N PRO A 143 -3.21 8.31 17.72
CA PRO A 143 -3.62 7.85 19.04
C PRO A 143 -4.77 6.84 19.03
N HIS A 144 -5.61 6.86 17.99
CA HIS A 144 -6.67 5.87 17.83
C HIS A 144 -6.11 4.51 17.42
N ALA A 145 -5.20 4.48 16.45
CA ALA A 145 -4.51 3.27 16.02
C ALA A 145 -3.69 2.63 17.14
N GLU A 146 -2.99 3.45 17.95
CA GLU A 146 -2.22 3.00 19.11
C GLU A 146 -3.11 2.23 20.13
N LYS A 147 -4.29 2.78 20.44
CA LYS A 147 -5.27 2.10 21.35
C LYS A 147 -5.77 0.77 20.80
N LEU A 148 -5.82 0.64 19.47
CA LEU A 148 -6.27 -0.57 18.78
C LEU A 148 -5.15 -1.59 18.55
N GLY A 149 -3.88 -1.20 18.73
CA GLY A 149 -2.73 -2.05 18.44
C GLY A 149 -2.51 -2.30 16.93
N VAL A 150 -3.00 -1.38 16.08
CA VAL A 150 -2.82 -1.39 14.62
C VAL A 150 -1.80 -0.33 14.25
N VAL A 151 -0.87 -0.63 13.34
CA VAL A 151 0.11 0.33 12.84
C VAL A 151 -0.40 0.95 11.54
N ILE A 152 -0.54 2.27 11.53
CA ILE A 152 -0.77 3.02 10.29
C ILE A 152 0.55 3.01 9.51
N ALA A 153 0.53 2.53 8.27
CA ALA A 153 1.68 2.46 7.38
C ALA A 153 1.49 3.46 6.23
N VAL A 154 2.18 4.60 6.31
CA VAL A 154 2.11 5.62 5.24
C VAL A 154 2.94 5.15 4.07
N GLU A 155 2.33 5.10 2.89
CA GLU A 155 2.95 4.56 1.69
C GLU A 155 3.69 5.63 0.88
N ASN A 156 4.92 5.32 0.43
CA ASN A 156 5.60 6.15 -0.55
C ASN A 156 5.01 5.92 -1.95
N SER A 157 4.86 7.01 -2.69
CA SER A 157 4.46 6.97 -4.09
C SER A 157 5.23 8.02 -4.90
N PHE A 158 4.96 8.07 -6.18
CA PHE A 158 5.68 8.94 -7.13
C PHE A 158 5.06 10.34 -7.26
N GLU A 159 3.93 10.64 -6.63
CA GLU A 159 3.38 12.01 -6.63
C GLU A 159 4.07 12.87 -5.59
N PRO A 160 4.20 14.19 -5.83
CA PRO A 160 4.89 15.10 -4.94
C PRO A 160 4.48 15.03 -3.46
N PRO A 161 3.19 14.86 -3.09
CA PRO A 161 2.79 14.74 -1.68
C PRO A 161 3.14 13.40 -1.02
N ASN A 162 3.49 12.37 -1.80
CA ASN A 162 3.73 11.00 -1.30
C ASN A 162 5.20 10.58 -1.42
N THR A 163 6.11 11.52 -1.68
CA THR A 163 7.54 11.21 -1.82
C THR A 163 8.14 10.69 -0.52
N PRO A 164 9.28 10.00 -0.57
CA PRO A 164 10.02 9.60 0.63
C PRO A 164 10.28 10.75 1.61
N ASP A 165 10.51 11.98 1.12
CA ASP A 165 10.69 13.15 1.97
C ASP A 165 9.43 13.52 2.76
N GLU A 166 8.27 13.50 2.10
CA GLU A 166 6.99 13.81 2.75
C GLU A 166 6.58 12.70 3.74
N VAL A 167 6.81 11.44 3.39
CA VAL A 167 6.60 10.30 4.29
C VAL A 167 7.49 10.44 5.53
N LEU A 168 8.80 10.64 5.37
CA LEU A 168 9.73 10.81 6.48
C LEU A 168 9.36 12.00 7.37
N PHE A 169 8.96 13.12 6.78
CA PHE A 169 8.54 14.28 7.55
C PHE A 169 7.41 13.95 8.54
N LEU A 170 6.40 13.17 8.10
CA LEU A 170 5.29 12.76 8.96
C LEU A 170 5.77 11.78 10.05
N LEU A 171 6.56 10.76 9.66
CA LEU A 171 7.06 9.73 10.58
C LEU A 171 7.93 10.32 11.68
N GLU A 172 8.86 11.22 11.34
CA GLU A 172 9.75 11.90 12.29
C GLU A 172 8.99 12.87 13.21
N HIS A 173 7.95 13.53 12.69
CA HIS A 173 7.12 14.43 13.48
C HIS A 173 6.38 13.69 14.60
N PHE A 174 5.75 12.56 14.29
CA PHE A 174 4.96 11.81 15.29
C PHE A 174 5.84 10.91 16.16
N ASN A 175 6.87 10.30 15.59
CA ASN A 175 7.76 9.36 16.27
C ASN A 175 7.00 8.35 17.16
N SER A 176 5.91 7.77 16.61
CA SER A 176 5.00 6.87 17.32
C SER A 176 5.17 5.43 16.84
N PRO A 177 5.11 4.43 17.72
CA PRO A 177 5.12 3.01 17.33
C PRO A 177 3.87 2.60 16.55
N ALA A 178 2.81 3.43 16.55
CA ALA A 178 1.58 3.20 15.79
C ALA A 178 1.59 3.87 14.40
N LEU A 179 2.73 4.48 14.00
CA LEU A 179 2.90 5.09 12.69
C LEU A 179 4.22 4.63 12.07
N GLY A 180 4.16 4.01 10.90
CA GLY A 180 5.33 3.52 10.16
C GLY A 180 5.18 3.78 8.67
N CYS A 181 6.09 3.21 7.90
CA CYS A 181 6.12 3.29 6.45
C CYS A 181 5.66 1.98 5.81
N CYS A 182 4.81 2.06 4.80
CA CYS A 182 4.70 1.04 3.77
C CYS A 182 5.68 1.40 2.66
N TYR A 183 6.72 0.59 2.47
CA TYR A 183 7.64 0.78 1.35
C TYR A 183 7.09 0.11 0.11
N ASP A 184 6.69 0.89 -0.89
CA ASP A 184 6.30 0.37 -2.19
C ASP A 184 7.50 0.33 -3.16
N ALA A 185 7.88 -0.90 -3.56
CA ALA A 185 9.04 -1.16 -4.41
C ALA A 185 8.84 -0.69 -5.85
N GLY A 186 7.62 -0.82 -6.37
CA GLY A 186 7.28 -0.39 -7.73
C GLY A 186 7.23 1.12 -7.84
N HIS A 187 6.60 1.80 -6.89
CA HIS A 187 6.60 3.27 -6.83
C HIS A 187 8.02 3.84 -6.70
N ALA A 188 8.85 3.22 -5.85
CA ALA A 188 10.25 3.62 -5.72
C ALA A 188 11.03 3.41 -7.03
N ASN A 189 10.78 2.33 -7.77
CA ASN A 189 11.41 2.07 -9.06
C ASN A 189 11.06 3.12 -10.13
N VAL A 190 9.82 3.62 -10.12
CA VAL A 190 9.41 4.74 -10.99
C VAL A 190 10.18 6.02 -10.66
N MET A 191 10.54 6.21 -9.39
CA MET A 191 11.30 7.38 -8.91
C MET A 191 12.81 7.21 -8.95
N ALA A 192 13.32 6.08 -9.43
CA ALA A 192 14.75 5.76 -9.52
C ALA A 192 15.14 5.25 -10.91
N PRO A 193 15.00 6.08 -11.97
CA PRO A 193 15.28 5.65 -13.33
C PRO A 193 16.76 5.32 -13.53
N ALA A 194 17.03 4.46 -14.51
CA ALA A 194 18.37 4.03 -14.83
C ALA A 194 19.30 5.22 -15.16
N PRO A 195 20.57 5.19 -14.72
CA PRO A 195 21.52 6.28 -14.97
C PRO A 195 21.62 6.65 -16.44
N GLY A 196 21.59 7.96 -16.73
CA GLY A 196 21.74 8.51 -18.09
C GLY A 196 20.46 8.60 -18.93
N LYS A 197 19.30 8.13 -18.41
CA LYS A 197 18.01 8.18 -19.12
C LYS A 197 16.93 8.98 -18.37
N ARG A 198 17.32 9.75 -17.41
CA ARG A 198 16.50 10.31 -16.34
C ARG A 198 15.24 11.06 -16.79
N GLN A 199 15.36 12.03 -17.71
CA GLN A 199 14.21 12.86 -18.10
C GLN A 199 13.41 12.31 -19.30
N GLU A 200 14.00 11.42 -20.07
CA GLU A 200 13.35 10.82 -21.23
C GLU A 200 12.42 9.65 -20.86
N LEU A 201 12.67 9.03 -19.69
CA LEU A 201 11.97 7.84 -19.24
C LEU A 201 10.62 8.11 -18.60
N TYR A 202 10.40 9.29 -18.02
CA TYR A 202 9.14 9.56 -17.35
C TYR A 202 7.97 9.65 -18.33
N CYS A 203 6.87 8.95 -18.01
CA CYS A 203 5.64 9.05 -18.78
C CYS A 203 5.04 10.47 -18.70
N SER A 204 4.12 10.77 -19.63
CA SER A 204 3.48 12.08 -19.68
C SER A 204 2.78 12.46 -18.37
N VAL A 205 2.18 11.49 -17.69
CA VAL A 205 1.50 11.68 -16.40
C VAL A 205 2.50 12.15 -15.33
N MET A 206 3.67 11.50 -15.20
CA MET A 206 4.72 11.92 -14.27
C MET A 206 5.18 13.35 -14.55
N LYS A 207 5.46 13.67 -15.82
CA LYS A 207 5.89 15.02 -16.23
C LYS A 207 4.83 16.07 -15.92
N GLU A 208 3.56 15.75 -16.12
CA GLU A 208 2.45 16.63 -15.79
C GLU A 208 2.31 16.86 -14.29
N ILE A 209 2.35 15.79 -13.49
CA ILE A 209 2.24 15.85 -12.03
C ILE A 209 3.36 16.71 -11.42
N TRP A 210 4.59 16.61 -11.97
CA TRP A 210 5.77 17.31 -11.48
C TRP A 210 6.06 18.64 -12.21
N ASP A 211 5.13 19.13 -13.02
CA ASP A 211 5.34 20.34 -13.84
C ASP A 211 6.67 20.29 -14.63
N GLY A 212 7.05 19.10 -15.10
CA GLY A 212 8.27 18.84 -15.85
C GLY A 212 9.56 18.67 -15.04
N HIS A 213 9.52 18.83 -13.72
CA HIS A 213 10.72 18.79 -12.85
C HIS A 213 10.66 17.63 -11.86
N VAL A 214 10.69 16.39 -12.34
CA VAL A 214 10.64 15.20 -11.48
C VAL A 214 11.87 15.13 -10.57
N ILE A 215 11.64 14.95 -9.26
CA ILE A 215 12.71 14.69 -8.29
C ILE A 215 12.90 13.17 -8.19
N GLU A 216 14.16 12.75 -8.20
CA GLU A 216 14.54 11.34 -8.15
C GLU A 216 14.90 10.91 -6.73
N TYR A 217 14.56 9.66 -6.41
CA TYR A 217 14.81 9.05 -5.10
C TYR A 217 15.51 7.68 -5.25
N PRO A 218 16.78 7.64 -5.68
CA PRO A 218 17.48 6.38 -5.99
C PRO A 218 17.73 5.52 -4.75
N ASP A 219 17.67 6.07 -3.55
CA ASP A 219 17.86 5.36 -2.27
C ASP A 219 16.63 5.50 -1.36
N ALA A 220 15.44 5.38 -1.92
CA ALA A 220 14.20 5.50 -1.15
C ALA A 220 14.15 4.47 0.00
N LEU A 221 14.53 3.20 -0.26
CA LEU A 221 14.52 2.17 0.76
C LEU A 221 15.53 2.47 1.89
N GLY A 222 16.76 2.82 1.57
CA GLY A 222 17.76 3.13 2.60
C GLY A 222 17.33 4.25 3.53
N ARG A 223 16.67 5.27 2.98
CA ARG A 223 16.15 6.41 3.75
C ARG A 223 14.95 6.03 4.63
N LEU A 224 14.03 5.20 4.12
CA LEU A 224 12.80 4.80 4.82
C LEU A 224 13.01 3.61 5.77
N ALA A 225 14.07 2.83 5.61
CA ALA A 225 14.32 1.56 6.31
C ALA A 225 14.10 1.58 7.83
N PRO A 226 14.48 2.63 8.59
CA PRO A 226 14.22 2.68 10.03
C PRO A 226 12.73 2.68 10.40
N HIS A 227 11.86 3.05 9.48
CA HIS A 227 10.43 3.23 9.68
C HIS A 227 9.56 2.20 8.93
N VAL A 228 10.16 1.35 8.10
CA VAL A 228 9.41 0.36 7.30
C VAL A 228 8.79 -0.69 8.21
N VAL A 229 7.45 -0.79 8.16
CA VAL A 229 6.66 -1.80 8.89
C VAL A 229 6.00 -2.80 7.97
N THR A 230 5.75 -2.44 6.72
CA THR A 230 5.31 -3.34 5.64
C THR A 230 5.87 -2.88 4.31
N ALA A 231 5.81 -3.73 3.29
CA ALA A 231 6.25 -3.37 1.95
C ALA A 231 5.31 -3.95 0.90
N HIS A 232 5.00 -3.17 -0.13
CA HIS A 232 4.30 -3.61 -1.33
C HIS A 232 5.32 -4.05 -2.39
N LEU A 233 5.13 -5.25 -2.90
CA LEU A 233 6.04 -5.88 -3.84
C LEU A 233 5.35 -6.15 -5.18
N HIS A 234 5.70 -5.37 -6.16
CA HIS A 234 5.32 -5.51 -7.56
C HIS A 234 6.42 -4.93 -8.46
N ASP A 235 6.40 -5.27 -9.73
CA ASP A 235 7.40 -4.83 -10.69
C ASP A 235 6.84 -3.83 -11.70
N ASN A 236 7.72 -3.08 -12.31
CA ASN A 236 7.45 -2.23 -13.46
C ASN A 236 8.75 -1.94 -14.23
N ASP A 237 8.63 -1.24 -15.33
CA ASP A 237 9.77 -0.90 -16.21
C ASP A 237 10.53 0.38 -15.79
N GLY A 238 10.18 0.97 -14.64
CA GLY A 238 10.69 2.27 -14.18
C GLY A 238 10.08 3.47 -14.90
N TYR A 239 9.11 3.23 -15.80
CA TYR A 239 8.46 4.26 -16.61
C TYR A 239 7.01 4.51 -16.20
N ARG A 240 6.30 3.45 -15.85
CA ARG A 240 4.90 3.49 -15.42
C ARG A 240 4.66 2.50 -14.29
N ASP A 241 3.74 2.84 -13.44
CA ASP A 241 3.29 1.99 -12.36
C ASP A 241 2.44 0.82 -12.88
N ALA A 242 3.09 -0.31 -13.18
CA ALA A 242 2.47 -1.44 -13.86
C ALA A 242 1.91 -2.53 -12.94
N HIS A 243 2.32 -2.58 -11.67
CA HIS A 243 1.97 -3.66 -10.72
C HIS A 243 2.15 -5.07 -11.31
N ALA A 244 3.25 -5.27 -12.03
CA ALA A 244 3.56 -6.52 -12.70
C ALA A 244 4.17 -7.56 -11.74
N LEU A 245 4.27 -8.81 -12.19
CA LEU A 245 4.94 -9.87 -11.42
C LEU A 245 6.42 -9.52 -11.18
N PRO A 246 6.95 -9.75 -9.98
CA PRO A 246 8.38 -9.57 -9.71
C PRO A 246 9.27 -10.27 -10.72
N GLY A 247 10.31 -9.56 -11.20
CA GLY A 247 11.25 -10.05 -12.22
C GLY A 247 10.73 -9.96 -13.66
N SER A 248 9.60 -9.29 -13.91
CA SER A 248 9.14 -8.98 -15.27
C SER A 248 9.47 -7.56 -15.72
N GLY A 249 9.98 -6.73 -14.83
CA GLY A 249 10.36 -5.35 -15.06
C GLY A 249 11.85 -5.07 -14.77
N SER A 250 12.11 -3.93 -14.12
CA SER A 250 13.46 -3.42 -13.87
C SER A 250 13.82 -3.26 -12.39
N VAL A 251 12.93 -3.66 -11.46
CA VAL A 251 13.23 -3.62 -10.01
C VAL A 251 14.40 -4.53 -9.69
N ASP A 252 15.41 -4.01 -8.99
CA ASP A 252 16.57 -4.79 -8.51
C ASP A 252 16.17 -5.58 -7.25
N TRP A 253 15.52 -6.72 -7.47
CA TRP A 253 14.98 -7.56 -6.39
C TRP A 253 16.03 -8.00 -5.36
N PRO A 254 17.27 -8.43 -5.75
CA PRO A 254 18.30 -8.74 -4.77
C PRO A 254 18.60 -7.59 -3.80
N VAL A 255 18.68 -6.36 -4.31
CA VAL A 255 18.93 -5.16 -3.49
C VAL A 255 17.73 -4.86 -2.61
N ILE A 256 16.51 -4.87 -3.17
CA ILE A 256 15.28 -4.59 -2.42
C ILE A 256 15.07 -5.62 -1.31
N LEU A 257 15.17 -6.91 -1.59
CA LEU A 257 14.96 -7.96 -0.59
C LEU A 257 16.02 -7.92 0.52
N SER A 258 17.29 -7.69 0.16
CA SER A 258 18.35 -7.51 1.16
C SER A 258 18.09 -6.32 2.07
N GLY A 259 17.64 -5.20 1.51
CA GLY A 259 17.29 -3.99 2.27
C GLY A 259 16.10 -4.21 3.19
N LEU A 260 15.02 -4.83 2.69
CA LEU A 260 13.82 -5.14 3.49
C LEU A 260 14.12 -6.14 4.63
N ALA A 261 14.95 -7.16 4.38
CA ALA A 261 15.36 -8.09 5.42
C ALA A 261 16.16 -7.42 6.56
N ALA A 262 16.77 -6.28 6.28
CA ALA A 262 17.49 -5.47 7.26
C ALA A 262 16.64 -4.41 7.97
N CYS A 263 15.37 -4.22 7.57
CA CYS A 263 14.47 -3.27 8.21
C CYS A 263 14.09 -3.72 9.63
N PRO A 264 14.41 -2.94 10.68
CA PRO A 264 14.28 -3.39 12.07
C PRO A 264 12.84 -3.55 12.55
N ASN A 265 11.90 -2.89 11.88
CA ASN A 265 10.50 -2.82 12.30
C ASN A 265 9.56 -3.56 11.33
N LEU A 266 10.08 -4.31 10.35
CA LEU A 266 9.28 -5.01 9.36
C LEU A 266 8.34 -6.02 10.03
N ILE A 267 7.04 -5.92 9.78
CA ILE A 267 5.99 -6.82 10.26
C ILE A 267 5.65 -7.85 9.19
N SER A 268 5.53 -7.40 7.94
CA SER A 268 5.04 -8.19 6.81
C SER A 268 5.53 -7.65 5.48
N VAL A 269 5.34 -8.44 4.43
CA VAL A 269 5.41 -7.96 3.04
C VAL A 269 4.15 -8.37 2.29
N GLN A 270 3.74 -7.58 1.31
CA GLN A 270 2.52 -7.77 0.54
C GLN A 270 2.83 -7.93 -0.94
N SER A 271 2.23 -8.94 -1.56
CA SER A 271 2.13 -8.98 -3.02
C SER A 271 1.07 -7.99 -3.48
N GLU A 272 1.45 -7.00 -4.27
CA GLU A 272 0.50 -6.04 -4.86
C GLU A 272 0.47 -6.13 -6.39
N VAL A 273 0.46 -7.33 -6.90
CA VAL A 273 0.34 -7.60 -8.34
C VAL A 273 -1.10 -7.42 -8.78
N HIS A 274 -1.32 -6.57 -9.79
CA HIS A 274 -2.64 -6.33 -10.37
C HIS A 274 -2.92 -7.30 -11.52
N CYS A 275 -3.78 -8.28 -11.27
CA CYS A 275 -4.21 -9.28 -12.27
C CYS A 275 -5.21 -8.72 -13.31
N ASP A 276 -5.74 -7.52 -13.09
CA ASP A 276 -6.75 -6.88 -13.91
C ASP A 276 -6.20 -6.10 -15.11
N ARG A 277 -4.88 -5.92 -15.16
CA ARG A 277 -4.23 -5.25 -16.29
C ARG A 277 -3.95 -6.25 -17.39
N ALA A 278 -4.22 -5.86 -18.64
CA ALA A 278 -4.06 -6.74 -19.82
C ALA A 278 -2.67 -7.36 -19.95
N GLU A 279 -1.64 -6.63 -19.51
CA GLU A 279 -0.26 -7.09 -19.47
C GLU A 279 0.06 -8.04 -18.30
N ASN A 280 -0.85 -8.16 -17.34
CA ASN A 280 -0.66 -8.92 -16.10
C ASN A 280 -1.69 -10.05 -15.96
N GLU A 281 -2.02 -10.75 -17.03
CA GLU A 281 -2.88 -11.93 -16.96
C GLU A 281 -2.26 -13.02 -16.07
N VAL A 282 -2.52 -12.95 -14.76
CA VAL A 282 -1.95 -13.88 -13.78
C VAL A 282 -3.04 -14.46 -12.89
N THR A 283 -2.87 -15.74 -12.54
CA THR A 283 -3.72 -16.43 -11.57
C THR A 283 -3.11 -16.35 -10.17
N PRO A 284 -3.90 -16.55 -9.09
CA PRO A 284 -3.39 -16.67 -7.73
C PRO A 284 -2.22 -17.65 -7.61
N GLY A 285 -2.35 -18.83 -8.20
CA GLY A 285 -1.27 -19.82 -8.20
C GLY A 285 0.01 -19.37 -8.90
N ARG A 286 -0.09 -18.57 -9.96
CA ARG A 286 1.10 -17.99 -10.62
C ARG A 286 1.78 -16.93 -9.74
N ILE A 287 0.99 -16.08 -9.08
CA ILE A 287 1.52 -15.11 -8.13
C ILE A 287 2.24 -15.83 -6.99
N CYS A 288 1.59 -16.79 -6.34
CA CYS A 288 2.18 -17.55 -5.23
C CYS A 288 3.50 -18.22 -5.60
N ARG A 289 3.55 -18.92 -6.75
CA ARG A 289 4.80 -19.54 -7.23
C ARG A 289 5.90 -18.51 -7.44
N LYS A 290 5.56 -17.37 -8.06
CA LYS A 290 6.54 -16.32 -8.31
C LYS A 290 7.12 -15.72 -7.03
N PHE A 291 6.29 -15.52 -6.00
CA PHE A 291 6.75 -15.05 -4.70
C PHE A 291 7.52 -16.12 -3.93
N ALA A 292 7.16 -17.40 -4.07
CA ALA A 292 7.97 -18.50 -3.52
C ALA A 292 9.38 -18.54 -4.13
N ASP A 293 9.48 -18.41 -5.46
CA ASP A 293 10.76 -18.34 -6.17
C ASP A 293 11.58 -17.10 -5.79
N LEU A 294 10.90 -15.96 -5.58
CA LEU A 294 11.53 -14.69 -5.21
C LEU A 294 12.18 -14.75 -3.82
N PHE A 295 11.61 -15.53 -2.90
CA PHE A 295 12.04 -15.63 -1.51
C PHE A 295 12.91 -16.86 -1.23
N ALA A 296 13.17 -17.71 -2.24
CA ALA A 296 14.05 -18.88 -2.12
C ALA A 296 15.54 -18.47 -2.11
#